data_bfb3c868d49933730f32119d6b6ded00
#
_entry.id   bfb3c868d49933730f32119d6b6ded00
#
_cell.length_a   1.000
_cell.length_b   1.000
_cell.length_c   1.000
_cell.angle_alpha   90.00
_cell.angle_beta   90.00
_cell.angle_gamma   90.00
#
_symmetry.space_group_name_H-M   'P 1'
#
loop_
_entity.id
_entity.type
_entity.pdbx_description
1 polymer ?
#
loop_
_entity_poly.entity_id
_entity_poly.type
_entity_poly.pdbx_seq_one_letter_code
_entity_poly.pdbx_strand_id
1 'polypeptide(L)'
;MTLEFPFLASLQAVSGVRAGWVERVPGIRITGTRDEAMKQLRPVHEAALKQFAGTAAACWRAEQVHGNVVTVVPGSPQIIAPDGLPVVAGADGLITRESGVALAIHVADCGVIWLADRRTGAIGLLHSGKNGTACNIFGVAMDRMRESFGTRARDVTAVLGPCIRPPDYEIDFAAEIGNQAWRAGVGNFIDCGLNTASDCVRFYSYRKELGITGRMMALIVRDIPP
;
A
#
# COMPACT_ATOMS: atom_id res chain seq x y z
N MET A 1 6.11 -16.84 7.27
CA MET A 1 5.26 -16.31 6.19
C MET A 1 6.17 -15.59 5.21
N THR A 2 6.04 -15.84 3.91
CA THR A 2 6.81 -15.12 2.89
C THR A 2 6.21 -13.72 2.74
N LEU A 3 7.04 -12.67 2.86
CA LEU A 3 6.63 -11.28 2.68
C LEU A 3 7.29 -10.65 1.44
N GLU A 4 8.29 -11.33 0.88
CA GLU A 4 9.03 -10.89 -0.29
C GLU A 4 8.47 -11.54 -1.55
N PHE A 5 8.18 -10.72 -2.55
CA PHE A 5 7.62 -11.15 -3.82
C PHE A 5 8.45 -10.60 -4.98
N PRO A 6 8.57 -11.34 -6.10
CA PRO A 6 9.39 -10.90 -7.23
C PRO A 6 9.04 -9.51 -7.76
N PHE A 7 7.77 -9.11 -7.71
CA PHE A 7 7.34 -7.79 -8.18
C PHE A 7 7.83 -6.64 -7.30
N LEU A 8 8.30 -6.91 -6.05
CA LEU A 8 8.88 -5.92 -5.15
C LEU A 8 10.41 -5.79 -5.26
N ALA A 9 11.06 -6.64 -6.05
CA ALA A 9 12.53 -6.68 -6.12
C ALA A 9 13.17 -5.34 -6.51
N SER A 10 12.54 -4.56 -7.37
CA SER A 10 13.03 -3.24 -7.78
C SER A 10 12.99 -2.21 -6.65
N LEU A 11 12.07 -2.34 -5.69
CA LEU A 11 12.02 -1.48 -4.50
C LEU A 11 13.13 -1.88 -3.52
N GLN A 12 13.37 -3.19 -3.36
CA GLN A 12 14.43 -3.72 -2.50
C GLN A 12 15.84 -3.38 -3.02
N ALA A 13 15.96 -3.06 -4.32
CA ALA A 13 17.20 -2.54 -4.90
C ALA A 13 17.49 -1.08 -4.48
N VAL A 14 16.52 -0.36 -3.91
CA VAL A 14 16.72 0.97 -3.34
C VAL A 14 17.33 0.83 -1.94
N SER A 15 18.52 1.39 -1.75
CA SER A 15 19.26 1.24 -0.48
C SER A 15 18.45 1.65 0.75
N GLY A 16 18.39 0.76 1.73
CA GLY A 16 17.70 0.97 3.00
C GLY A 16 16.16 0.90 2.88
N VAL A 17 15.62 0.38 1.77
CA VAL A 17 14.18 0.20 1.61
C VAL A 17 13.86 -1.29 1.60
N ARG A 18 12.87 -1.68 2.41
CA ARG A 18 12.23 -3.00 2.33
C ARG A 18 10.74 -2.82 2.02
N ALA A 19 10.22 -3.61 1.09
CA ALA A 19 8.82 -3.67 0.72
C ALA A 19 8.28 -5.09 0.94
N GLY A 20 7.06 -5.21 1.43
CA GLY A 20 6.45 -6.48 1.76
C GLY A 20 4.97 -6.55 1.37
N TRP A 21 4.49 -7.77 1.21
CA TRP A 21 3.10 -8.06 0.88
C TRP A 21 2.62 -9.27 1.66
N VAL A 22 1.41 -9.21 2.21
CA VAL A 22 0.71 -10.33 2.85
C VAL A 22 -0.48 -10.68 2.00
N GLU A 23 -0.46 -11.89 1.43
CA GLU A 23 -1.57 -12.46 0.65
C GLU A 23 -2.73 -12.90 1.57
N ARG A 24 -3.72 -13.58 1.01
CA ARG A 24 -4.77 -14.26 1.78
C ARG A 24 -4.16 -15.18 2.82
N VAL A 25 -4.67 -15.12 4.03
CA VAL A 25 -4.24 -15.97 5.15
C VAL A 25 -5.03 -17.27 5.14
N PRO A 26 -4.39 -18.43 4.89
CA PRO A 26 -5.05 -19.71 4.86
C PRO A 26 -5.65 -20.07 6.25
N GLY A 27 -6.78 -20.79 6.23
CA GLY A 27 -7.39 -21.33 7.45
C GLY A 27 -8.18 -20.33 8.28
N ILE A 28 -8.19 -19.04 7.95
CA ILE A 28 -9.05 -18.04 8.61
C ILE A 28 -10.32 -17.88 7.78
N ARG A 29 -11.45 -18.28 8.34
CA ARG A 29 -12.76 -18.03 7.75
C ARG A 29 -13.19 -16.61 8.09
N ILE A 30 -13.23 -15.76 7.10
CA ILE A 30 -13.71 -14.39 7.24
C ILE A 30 -15.23 -14.37 7.31
N THR A 31 -15.76 -13.64 8.28
CA THR A 31 -17.20 -13.42 8.45
C THR A 31 -17.47 -11.98 8.83
N GLY A 32 -18.63 -11.46 8.46
CA GLY A 32 -19.10 -10.15 8.90
C GLY A 32 -18.55 -8.97 8.07
N THR A 33 -18.49 -7.83 8.71
CA THR A 33 -18.10 -6.54 8.13
C THR A 33 -16.59 -6.44 7.90
N ARG A 34 -16.14 -5.35 7.22
CA ARG A 34 -14.72 -5.02 7.07
C ARG A 34 -14.01 -4.98 8.44
N ASP A 35 -14.64 -4.35 9.43
CA ASP A 35 -14.01 -4.15 10.74
C ASP A 35 -13.85 -5.46 11.51
N GLU A 36 -14.85 -6.35 11.40
CA GLU A 36 -14.77 -7.70 11.97
C GLU A 36 -13.71 -8.54 11.27
N ALA A 37 -13.62 -8.46 9.95
CA ALA A 37 -12.57 -9.10 9.18
C ALA A 37 -11.16 -8.60 9.58
N MET A 38 -11.00 -7.30 9.78
CA MET A 38 -9.74 -6.70 10.24
C MET A 38 -9.37 -7.19 11.65
N LYS A 39 -10.35 -7.30 12.57
CA LYS A 39 -10.12 -7.88 13.91
C LYS A 39 -9.69 -9.35 13.83
N GLN A 40 -10.31 -10.14 12.95
CA GLN A 40 -9.95 -11.56 12.74
C GLN A 40 -8.54 -11.73 12.17
N LEU A 41 -8.11 -10.85 11.27
CA LEU A 41 -6.78 -10.88 10.63
C LEU A 41 -5.69 -10.20 11.46
N ARG A 42 -6.06 -9.38 12.44
CA ARG A 42 -5.14 -8.59 13.25
C ARG A 42 -3.94 -9.38 13.80
N PRO A 43 -4.09 -10.57 14.40
CA PRO A 43 -2.93 -11.29 14.96
C PRO A 43 -1.89 -11.64 13.90
N VAL A 44 -2.35 -11.98 12.67
CA VAL A 44 -1.45 -12.33 11.56
C VAL A 44 -0.80 -11.08 10.98
N HIS A 45 -1.56 -9.99 10.81
CA HIS A 45 -1.03 -8.72 10.31
C HIS A 45 0.02 -8.13 11.28
N GLU A 46 -0.23 -8.18 12.59
CA GLU A 46 0.74 -7.74 13.61
C GLU A 46 2.00 -8.62 13.63
N ALA A 47 1.84 -9.94 13.51
CA ALA A 47 2.99 -10.85 13.40
C ALA A 47 3.82 -10.57 12.13
N ALA A 48 3.15 -10.35 11.00
CA ALA A 48 3.80 -9.98 9.76
C ALA A 48 4.56 -8.67 9.88
N LEU A 49 3.93 -7.65 10.44
CA LEU A 49 4.55 -6.34 10.68
C LEU A 49 5.78 -6.47 11.57
N LYS A 50 5.66 -7.22 12.68
CA LYS A 50 6.79 -7.45 13.60
C LYS A 50 7.95 -8.18 12.92
N GLN A 51 7.65 -9.22 12.13
CA GLN A 51 8.65 -9.95 11.34
C GLN A 51 9.34 -9.04 10.32
N PHE A 52 8.57 -8.16 9.67
CA PHE A 52 9.03 -7.32 8.58
C PHE A 52 9.81 -6.09 9.05
N ALA A 53 9.25 -5.32 9.99
CA ALA A 53 9.78 -4.03 10.40
C ALA A 53 10.58 -4.08 11.71
N GLY A 54 10.55 -5.22 12.41
CA GLY A 54 11.10 -5.34 13.76
C GLY A 54 10.18 -4.73 14.83
N THR A 55 10.57 -4.91 16.09
CA THR A 55 9.76 -4.47 17.25
C THR A 55 9.84 -2.97 17.54
N ALA A 56 10.84 -2.30 16.99
CA ALA A 56 11.10 -0.87 17.23
C ALA A 56 10.45 0.07 16.20
N ALA A 57 9.91 -0.48 15.10
CA ALA A 57 9.32 0.34 14.06
C ALA A 57 7.91 0.84 14.45
N ALA A 58 7.72 2.15 14.37
CA ALA A 58 6.38 2.74 14.45
C ALA A 58 5.60 2.43 13.16
N CYS A 59 4.45 1.78 13.27
CA CYS A 59 3.59 1.50 12.13
C CYS A 59 2.53 2.60 11.95
N TRP A 60 2.44 3.11 10.71
CA TRP A 60 1.46 4.11 10.33
C TRP A 60 0.51 3.54 9.28
N ARG A 61 -0.79 3.72 9.50
CA ARG A 61 -1.87 3.23 8.64
C ARG A 61 -2.71 4.40 8.14
N ALA A 62 -3.16 4.34 6.89
CA ALA A 62 -4.18 5.25 6.38
C ALA A 62 -5.58 4.72 6.72
N GLU A 63 -6.55 5.61 6.90
CA GLU A 63 -7.96 5.23 7.09
C GLU A 63 -8.56 4.58 5.85
N GLN A 64 -8.12 5.03 4.66
CA GLN A 64 -8.54 4.51 3.35
C GLN A 64 -10.01 4.80 3.04
N VAL A 65 -10.30 6.07 2.81
CA VAL A 65 -11.64 6.58 2.49
C VAL A 65 -11.95 6.60 0.98
N HIS A 66 -11.05 6.05 0.15
CA HIS A 66 -11.10 6.03 -1.31
C HIS A 66 -10.99 7.43 -1.94
N GLY A 67 -10.28 8.33 -1.29
CA GLY A 67 -9.94 9.68 -1.76
C GLY A 67 -8.53 9.74 -2.37
N ASN A 68 -7.92 10.93 -2.29
CA ASN A 68 -6.57 11.17 -2.78
C ASN A 68 -5.67 11.92 -1.78
N VAL A 69 -6.06 11.97 -0.50
CA VAL A 69 -5.25 12.65 0.51
C VAL A 69 -4.02 11.84 0.82
N VAL A 70 -2.85 12.47 0.65
CA VAL A 70 -1.54 11.89 0.96
C VAL A 70 -0.88 12.67 2.08
N THR A 71 -0.51 11.98 3.16
CA THR A 71 -0.08 12.58 4.41
C THR A 71 1.37 12.22 4.73
N VAL A 72 2.13 13.20 5.22
CA VAL A 72 3.49 12.99 5.74
C VAL A 72 3.41 12.44 7.15
N VAL A 73 4.13 11.37 7.44
CA VAL A 73 4.24 10.76 8.77
C VAL A 73 5.72 10.58 9.15
N PRO A 74 6.04 10.56 10.46
CA PRO A 74 5.20 10.87 11.63
C PRO A 74 4.84 12.35 11.74
N GLY A 75 3.99 12.69 12.72
CA GLY A 75 3.60 14.07 13.02
C GLY A 75 2.14 14.41 12.68
N SER A 76 1.47 13.53 11.94
CA SER A 76 0.04 13.72 11.62
C SER A 76 -0.86 13.16 12.71
N PRO A 77 -2.03 13.80 12.97
CA PRO A 77 -3.01 13.28 13.91
C PRO A 77 -3.50 11.89 13.54
N GLN A 78 -3.67 11.05 14.55
CA GLN A 78 -4.26 9.72 14.40
C GLN A 78 -5.58 9.63 15.16
N ILE A 79 -6.50 8.85 14.61
CA ILE A 79 -7.72 8.40 15.28
C ILE A 79 -7.65 6.89 15.49
N ILE A 80 -8.46 6.38 16.41
CA ILE A 80 -8.59 4.93 16.58
C ILE A 80 -9.66 4.42 15.63
N ALA A 81 -9.27 3.55 14.70
CA ALA A 81 -10.18 2.89 13.78
C ALA A 81 -11.07 1.86 14.50
N PRO A 82 -12.19 1.43 13.90
CA PRO A 82 -13.09 0.43 14.51
C PRO A 82 -12.45 -0.92 14.84
N ASP A 83 -11.32 -1.24 14.19
CA ASP A 83 -10.51 -2.42 14.52
C ASP A 83 -9.64 -2.25 15.78
N GLY A 84 -9.67 -1.06 16.40
CA GLY A 84 -8.95 -0.73 17.62
C GLY A 84 -7.49 -0.29 17.42
N LEU A 85 -7.04 -0.09 16.16
CA LEU A 85 -5.69 0.37 15.85
C LEU A 85 -5.68 1.82 15.34
N PRO A 86 -4.59 2.57 15.55
CA PRO A 86 -4.49 3.94 15.08
C PRO A 86 -4.39 4.03 13.56
N VAL A 87 -5.02 5.06 12.98
CA VAL A 87 -4.95 5.41 11.56
C VAL A 87 -4.85 6.93 11.39
N VAL A 88 -4.25 7.37 10.29
CA VAL A 88 -4.28 8.78 9.86
C VAL A 88 -5.64 9.05 9.22
N ALA A 89 -6.42 9.93 9.84
CA ALA A 89 -7.78 10.24 9.42
C ALA A 89 -7.83 10.82 7.99
N GLY A 90 -8.80 10.37 7.20
CA GLY A 90 -9.07 10.86 5.83
C GLY A 90 -8.00 10.55 4.80
N ALA A 91 -6.89 9.89 5.19
CA ALA A 91 -5.79 9.60 4.28
C ALA A 91 -6.03 8.31 3.47
N ASP A 92 -5.57 8.33 2.22
CA ASP A 92 -5.45 7.17 1.33
C ASP A 92 -3.98 6.91 0.93
N GLY A 93 -3.08 7.82 1.24
CA GLY A 93 -1.65 7.65 1.03
C GLY A 93 -0.83 8.16 2.20
N LEU A 94 0.30 7.52 2.45
CA LEU A 94 1.27 7.92 3.46
C LEU A 94 2.64 8.02 2.83
N ILE A 95 3.39 9.03 3.21
CA ILE A 95 4.78 9.23 2.78
C ILE A 95 5.66 9.58 3.98
N THR A 96 6.92 9.14 3.94
CA THR A 96 7.90 9.46 4.97
C THR A 96 9.32 9.45 4.44
N ARG A 97 10.23 10.08 5.16
CA ARG A 97 11.68 9.93 5.00
C ARG A 97 12.35 9.41 6.27
N GLU A 98 11.56 9.23 7.32
CA GLU A 98 12.09 8.79 8.62
C GLU A 98 12.44 7.30 8.61
N SER A 99 13.63 6.97 9.12
CA SER A 99 14.05 5.59 9.33
C SER A 99 13.30 4.97 10.53
N GLY A 100 13.02 3.66 10.45
CA GLY A 100 12.27 2.95 11.48
C GLY A 100 10.75 3.23 11.47
N VAL A 101 10.25 3.93 10.45
CA VAL A 101 8.82 4.13 10.22
C VAL A 101 8.33 3.16 9.16
N ALA A 102 7.36 2.33 9.52
CA ALA A 102 6.70 1.41 8.61
C ALA A 102 5.34 1.98 8.17
N LEU A 103 5.04 1.89 6.88
CA LEU A 103 3.74 2.25 6.32
C LEU A 103 2.98 0.97 5.98
N ALA A 104 1.66 0.96 6.27
CA ALA A 104 0.79 -0.18 5.97
C ALA A 104 -0.52 0.27 5.31
N ILE A 105 -0.94 -0.47 4.27
CA ILE A 105 -2.21 -0.32 3.55
C ILE A 105 -2.87 -1.70 3.44
N HIS A 106 -4.20 -1.74 3.62
CA HIS A 106 -4.99 -2.98 3.61
C HIS A 106 -5.99 -2.95 2.46
N VAL A 107 -5.97 -3.97 1.60
CA VAL A 107 -6.80 -4.01 0.39
C VAL A 107 -7.49 -5.36 0.15
N ALA A 108 -8.61 -5.28 -0.56
CA ALA A 108 -9.23 -6.37 -1.31
C ALA A 108 -9.75 -5.73 -2.60
N ASP A 109 -9.08 -6.02 -3.71
CA ASP A 109 -9.30 -5.51 -5.07
C ASP A 109 -8.69 -4.14 -5.40
N CYS A 110 -8.71 -3.15 -4.50
CA CYS A 110 -8.01 -1.88 -4.78
C CYS A 110 -6.51 -2.08 -4.95
N GLY A 111 -5.88 -1.26 -5.78
CA GLY A 111 -4.44 -1.26 -5.98
C GLY A 111 -3.71 -0.65 -4.78
N VAL A 112 -2.52 -1.17 -4.53
CA VAL A 112 -1.53 -0.55 -3.67
C VAL A 112 -0.36 -0.12 -4.52
N ILE A 113 0.14 1.09 -4.28
CA ILE A 113 1.31 1.61 -4.97
C ILE A 113 2.39 1.88 -3.95
N TRP A 114 3.52 1.17 -4.08
CA TRP A 114 4.74 1.44 -3.33
C TRP A 114 5.57 2.47 -4.08
N LEU A 115 6.13 3.43 -3.36
CA LEU A 115 7.02 4.46 -3.88
C LEU A 115 8.34 4.44 -3.11
N ALA A 116 9.47 4.51 -3.81
CA ALA A 116 10.79 4.66 -3.19
C ALA A 116 11.68 5.61 -4.01
N ASP A 117 12.15 6.67 -3.39
CA ASP A 117 13.09 7.63 -3.98
C ASP A 117 14.53 7.23 -3.61
N ARG A 118 15.30 6.77 -4.60
CA ARG A 118 16.70 6.34 -4.42
C ARG A 118 17.64 7.47 -3.99
N ARG A 119 17.28 8.73 -4.23
CA ARG A 119 18.13 9.89 -3.93
C ARG A 119 17.88 10.46 -2.53
N THR A 120 16.61 10.60 -2.14
CA THR A 120 16.26 11.20 -0.84
C THR A 120 16.03 10.15 0.25
N GLY A 121 15.82 8.88 -0.15
CA GLY A 121 15.40 7.80 0.73
C GLY A 121 13.94 7.93 1.16
N ALA A 122 13.16 8.85 0.59
CA ALA A 122 11.74 8.95 0.88
C ALA A 122 11.00 7.73 0.34
N ILE A 123 10.02 7.26 1.12
CA ILE A 123 9.14 6.15 0.76
C ILE A 123 7.68 6.59 0.83
N GLY A 124 6.83 5.89 0.10
CA GLY A 124 5.38 6.11 0.13
C GLY A 124 4.61 4.82 -0.09
N LEU A 125 3.38 4.81 0.40
CA LEU A 125 2.43 3.72 0.20
C LEU A 125 1.04 4.31 -0.02
N LEU A 126 0.41 3.98 -1.16
CA LEU A 126 -0.86 4.57 -1.58
C LEU A 126 -1.92 3.48 -1.76
N HIS A 127 -3.14 3.80 -1.35
CA HIS A 127 -4.35 3.05 -1.66
C HIS A 127 -5.03 3.68 -2.87
N SER A 128 -5.15 2.97 -3.99
CA SER A 128 -5.72 3.49 -5.22
C SER A 128 -6.67 2.48 -5.85
N GLY A 129 -7.96 2.66 -5.62
CA GLY A 129 -9.03 1.99 -6.37
C GLY A 129 -9.59 2.94 -7.42
N LYS A 130 -10.80 2.64 -7.95
CA LYS A 130 -11.51 3.46 -8.94
C LYS A 130 -11.50 4.97 -8.61
N ASN A 131 -11.94 5.34 -7.41
CA ASN A 131 -12.09 6.74 -7.04
C ASN A 131 -10.74 7.43 -6.78
N GLY A 132 -9.83 6.79 -6.02
CA GLY A 132 -8.50 7.34 -5.76
C GLY A 132 -7.71 7.55 -7.05
N THR A 133 -7.84 6.62 -8.01
CA THR A 133 -7.24 6.76 -9.34
C THR A 133 -7.89 7.92 -10.11
N ALA A 134 -9.23 7.99 -10.13
CA ALA A 134 -9.94 9.10 -10.79
C ALA A 134 -9.57 10.48 -10.23
N CYS A 135 -9.28 10.54 -8.91
CA CYS A 135 -8.80 11.75 -8.22
C CYS A 135 -7.27 11.95 -8.31
N ASN A 136 -6.57 11.14 -9.13
CA ASN A 136 -5.11 11.24 -9.36
C ASN A 136 -4.26 11.21 -8.09
N ILE A 137 -4.52 10.24 -7.19
CA ILE A 137 -3.75 10.11 -5.95
C ILE A 137 -2.25 9.93 -6.21
N PHE A 138 -1.87 9.30 -7.33
CA PHE A 138 -0.47 9.13 -7.72
C PHE A 138 0.22 10.49 -7.94
N GLY A 139 -0.38 11.37 -8.73
CA GLY A 139 0.14 12.72 -8.95
C GLY A 139 0.22 13.53 -7.67
N VAL A 140 -0.82 13.47 -6.83
CA VAL A 140 -0.83 14.11 -5.50
C VAL A 140 0.34 13.62 -4.65
N ALA A 141 0.62 12.32 -4.64
CA ALA A 141 1.73 11.76 -3.88
C ALA A 141 3.09 12.27 -4.38
N MET A 142 3.27 12.34 -5.71
CA MET A 142 4.51 12.86 -6.30
C MET A 142 4.73 14.34 -5.96
N ASP A 143 3.67 15.16 -6.00
CA ASP A 143 3.74 16.58 -5.60
C ASP A 143 4.09 16.70 -4.11
N ARG A 144 3.44 15.93 -3.24
CA ARG A 144 3.73 15.93 -1.80
C ARG A 144 5.16 15.47 -1.48
N MET A 145 5.66 14.43 -2.16
CA MET A 145 7.05 13.98 -2.00
C MET A 145 8.05 15.05 -2.48
N ARG A 146 7.73 15.74 -3.57
CA ARG A 146 8.55 16.86 -4.06
C ARG A 146 8.59 18.00 -3.04
N GLU A 147 7.45 18.44 -2.54
CA GLU A 147 7.32 19.55 -1.58
C GLU A 147 7.99 19.22 -0.24
N SER A 148 7.75 18.02 0.31
CA SER A 148 8.20 17.64 1.64
C SER A 148 9.66 17.20 1.70
N PHE A 149 10.16 16.55 0.62
CA PHE A 149 11.46 15.87 0.63
C PHE A 149 12.38 16.28 -0.52
N GLY A 150 11.92 17.12 -1.44
CA GLY A 150 12.65 17.49 -2.64
C GLY A 150 12.82 16.33 -3.63
N THR A 151 11.91 15.34 -3.59
CA THR A 151 11.90 14.19 -4.51
C THR A 151 11.81 14.65 -5.95
N ARG A 152 12.59 14.03 -6.84
CA ARG A 152 12.46 14.20 -8.29
C ARG A 152 11.87 12.91 -8.87
N ALA A 153 10.81 13.02 -9.65
CA ALA A 153 10.06 11.88 -10.18
C ALA A 153 10.96 10.83 -10.87
N ARG A 154 11.96 11.28 -11.64
CA ARG A 154 12.94 10.40 -12.30
C ARG A 154 13.80 9.54 -11.36
N ASP A 155 13.85 9.88 -10.07
CA ASP A 155 14.59 9.14 -9.06
C ASP A 155 13.70 8.15 -8.29
N VAL A 156 12.39 8.12 -8.60
CA VAL A 156 11.40 7.27 -7.94
C VAL A 156 11.24 5.95 -8.69
N THR A 157 11.27 4.85 -7.94
CA THR A 157 10.72 3.55 -8.35
C THR A 157 9.33 3.42 -7.75
N ALA A 158 8.34 3.12 -8.60
CA ALA A 158 6.97 2.88 -8.23
C ALA A 158 6.54 1.47 -8.65
N VAL A 159 5.83 0.76 -7.77
CA VAL A 159 5.31 -0.58 -8.06
C VAL A 159 3.81 -0.60 -7.77
N LEU A 160 3.00 -1.01 -8.75
CA LEU A 160 1.60 -1.35 -8.57
C LEU A 160 1.49 -2.84 -8.26
N GLY A 161 0.93 -3.16 -7.09
CA GLY A 161 0.69 -4.51 -6.63
C GLY A 161 -0.56 -5.17 -7.20
N PRO A 162 -0.92 -6.37 -6.69
CA PRO A 162 -2.11 -7.08 -7.11
C PRO A 162 -3.38 -6.24 -6.87
N CYS A 163 -4.23 -6.13 -7.90
CA CYS A 163 -5.50 -5.43 -7.85
C CYS A 163 -6.51 -6.07 -8.80
N ILE A 164 -7.78 -5.72 -8.69
CA ILE A 164 -8.79 -6.21 -9.62
C ILE A 164 -8.61 -5.57 -11.00
N ARG A 165 -8.85 -6.34 -12.07
CA ARG A 165 -8.60 -5.94 -13.45
C ARG A 165 -9.70 -6.46 -14.38
N PRO A 166 -9.84 -5.92 -15.60
CA PRO A 166 -10.63 -6.57 -16.63
C PRO A 166 -10.19 -8.01 -16.89
N PRO A 167 -11.11 -8.94 -17.22
CA PRO A 167 -12.55 -8.72 -17.36
C PRO A 167 -13.37 -8.77 -16.05
N ASP A 168 -12.72 -9.01 -14.88
CA ASP A 168 -13.41 -9.13 -13.59
C ASP A 168 -13.87 -7.77 -13.03
N TYR A 169 -13.39 -6.69 -13.61
CA TYR A 169 -13.81 -5.32 -13.29
C TYR A 169 -13.97 -4.49 -14.55
N GLU A 170 -15.00 -3.64 -14.59
CA GLU A 170 -15.37 -2.87 -15.77
C GLU A 170 -14.46 -1.67 -16.07
N ILE A 171 -13.63 -1.26 -15.09
CA ILE A 171 -12.73 -0.10 -15.20
C ILE A 171 -11.29 -0.58 -15.05
N ASP A 172 -10.47 -0.30 -16.04
CA ASP A 172 -9.03 -0.55 -15.96
C ASP A 172 -8.30 0.62 -15.27
N PHE A 173 -8.50 0.73 -13.95
CA PHE A 173 -7.79 1.73 -13.18
C PHE A 173 -6.29 1.42 -13.04
N ALA A 174 -5.88 0.17 -13.26
CA ALA A 174 -4.46 -0.19 -13.26
C ALA A 174 -3.72 0.44 -14.44
N ALA A 175 -4.29 0.40 -15.63
CA ALA A 175 -3.75 1.10 -16.80
C ALA A 175 -3.70 2.62 -16.57
N GLU A 176 -4.73 3.20 -15.95
CA GLU A 176 -4.73 4.64 -15.64
C GLU A 176 -3.67 5.02 -14.61
N ILE A 177 -3.41 4.17 -13.59
CA ILE A 177 -2.28 4.39 -12.67
C ILE A 177 -0.94 4.43 -13.43
N GLY A 178 -0.74 3.53 -14.40
CA GLY A 178 0.42 3.55 -15.28
C GLY A 178 0.55 4.86 -16.06
N ASN A 179 -0.57 5.36 -16.61
CA ASN A 179 -0.62 6.65 -17.29
C ASN A 179 -0.28 7.81 -16.35
N GLN A 180 -0.75 7.78 -15.10
CA GLN A 180 -0.42 8.78 -14.08
C GLN A 180 1.08 8.77 -13.75
N ALA A 181 1.68 7.59 -13.59
CA ALA A 181 3.11 7.44 -13.36
C ALA A 181 3.95 8.00 -14.53
N TRP A 182 3.54 7.72 -15.76
CA TRP A 182 4.18 8.27 -16.95
C TRP A 182 4.05 9.79 -17.01
N ARG A 183 2.86 10.36 -16.82
CA ARG A 183 2.65 11.82 -16.79
C ARG A 183 3.44 12.51 -15.68
N ALA A 184 3.60 11.85 -14.52
CA ALA A 184 4.43 12.37 -13.43
C ALA A 184 5.94 12.29 -13.72
N GLY A 185 6.37 11.60 -14.77
CA GLY A 185 7.78 11.43 -15.14
C GLY A 185 8.55 10.51 -14.18
N VAL A 186 7.89 9.49 -13.63
CA VAL A 186 8.53 8.50 -12.75
C VAL A 186 9.57 7.71 -13.51
N GLY A 187 10.76 7.55 -12.91
CA GLY A 187 11.90 6.92 -13.57
C GLY A 187 11.74 5.43 -13.82
N ASN A 188 11.03 4.74 -12.93
CA ASN A 188 10.77 3.30 -13.05
C ASN A 188 9.38 2.97 -12.49
N PHE A 189 8.46 2.55 -13.35
CA PHE A 189 7.13 2.07 -12.96
C PHE A 189 6.97 0.61 -13.35
N ILE A 190 6.56 -0.20 -12.39
CA ILE A 190 6.32 -1.63 -12.56
C ILE A 190 4.89 -1.93 -12.17
N ASP A 191 4.13 -2.51 -13.07
CA ASP A 191 2.84 -3.14 -12.80
C ASP A 191 3.05 -4.65 -12.65
N CYS A 192 2.66 -5.24 -11.51
CA CYS A 192 2.83 -6.68 -11.28
C CYS A 192 1.92 -7.55 -12.18
N GLY A 193 0.88 -6.98 -12.78
CA GLY A 193 -0.04 -7.66 -13.69
C GLY A 193 -1.01 -8.65 -13.02
N LEU A 194 -0.96 -8.85 -11.70
CA LEU A 194 -1.79 -9.82 -10.99
C LEU A 194 -3.20 -9.30 -10.75
N ASN A 195 -4.20 -10.15 -11.07
CA ASN A 195 -5.63 -9.85 -10.86
C ASN A 195 -6.14 -10.57 -9.59
N THR A 196 -6.58 -9.80 -8.60
CA THR A 196 -7.04 -10.36 -7.32
C THR A 196 -8.32 -11.19 -7.46
N ALA A 197 -9.17 -10.89 -8.42
CA ALA A 197 -10.41 -11.60 -8.65
C ALA A 197 -10.24 -12.92 -9.42
N SER A 198 -9.11 -13.14 -10.08
CA SER A 198 -8.84 -14.36 -10.83
C SER A 198 -8.24 -15.48 -9.97
N ASP A 199 -7.71 -15.16 -8.79
CA ASP A 199 -7.08 -16.14 -7.89
C ASP A 199 -7.47 -15.91 -6.42
N CYS A 200 -8.69 -16.34 -6.07
CA CYS A 200 -9.21 -16.23 -4.71
C CYS A 200 -8.55 -17.22 -3.71
N VAL A 201 -7.63 -18.06 -4.15
CA VAL A 201 -6.80 -18.87 -3.25
C VAL A 201 -5.69 -18.00 -2.65
N ARG A 202 -5.10 -17.13 -3.46
CA ARG A 202 -4.01 -16.23 -3.05
C ARG A 202 -4.50 -14.89 -2.55
N PHE A 203 -5.64 -14.39 -3.04
CA PHE A 203 -6.08 -13.02 -2.77
C PHE A 203 -7.48 -12.97 -2.16
N TYR A 204 -7.71 -11.99 -1.32
CA TYR A 204 -9.05 -11.57 -0.94
C TYR A 204 -9.61 -10.68 -2.06
N SER A 205 -10.85 -10.92 -2.50
CA SER A 205 -11.54 -10.12 -3.50
C SER A 205 -12.90 -9.68 -3.00
N TYR A 206 -13.06 -8.37 -2.82
CA TYR A 206 -14.34 -7.78 -2.44
C TYR A 206 -15.44 -8.08 -3.46
N ARG A 207 -15.09 -8.03 -4.75
CA ARG A 207 -16.00 -8.30 -5.87
C ARG A 207 -16.46 -9.76 -5.89
N LYS A 208 -15.53 -10.71 -5.81
CA LYS A 208 -15.84 -12.15 -5.90
C LYS A 208 -16.52 -12.67 -4.64
N GLU A 209 -16.18 -12.16 -3.48
CA GLU A 209 -16.70 -12.59 -2.19
C GLU A 209 -17.86 -11.72 -1.69
N LEU A 210 -18.44 -10.90 -2.58
CA LEU A 210 -19.65 -10.11 -2.35
C LEU A 210 -19.58 -9.24 -1.07
N GLY A 211 -18.40 -8.67 -0.81
CA GLY A 211 -18.15 -7.78 0.31
C GLY A 211 -17.75 -8.47 1.62
N ILE A 212 -18.00 -9.76 1.79
CA ILE A 212 -17.61 -10.53 2.98
C ILE A 212 -16.23 -11.16 2.72
N THR A 213 -15.19 -10.40 2.93
CA THR A 213 -13.82 -10.79 2.59
C THR A 213 -12.80 -10.18 3.54
N GLY A 214 -11.62 -10.81 3.61
CA GLY A 214 -10.47 -10.29 4.36
C GLY A 214 -9.76 -9.14 3.64
N ARG A 215 -8.57 -8.84 4.13
CA ARG A 215 -7.67 -7.83 3.53
C ARG A 215 -6.26 -8.37 3.43
N MET A 216 -5.68 -8.24 2.25
CA MET A 216 -4.23 -8.30 2.06
C MET A 216 -3.60 -7.07 2.71
N MET A 217 -2.31 -7.16 3.05
CA MET A 217 -1.59 -6.03 3.65
C MET A 217 -0.31 -5.75 2.88
N ALA A 218 -0.16 -4.50 2.46
CA ALA A 218 1.07 -3.97 1.90
C ALA A 218 1.88 -3.28 2.99
N LEU A 219 3.20 -3.43 2.92
CA LEU A 219 4.15 -2.86 3.86
C LEU A 219 5.31 -2.22 3.11
N ILE A 220 5.81 -1.10 3.63
CA ILE A 220 7.11 -0.55 3.25
C ILE A 220 7.75 0.08 4.48
N VAL A 221 9.06 -0.07 4.62
CA VAL A 221 9.84 0.53 5.69
C VAL A 221 11.17 1.02 5.16
N ARG A 222 11.66 2.10 5.73
CA ARG A 222 13.03 2.53 5.58
C ARG A 222 13.82 2.04 6.79
N ASP A 223 14.87 1.27 6.54
CA ASP A 223 15.72 0.74 7.59
C ASP A 223 16.45 1.86 8.34
N ILE A 224 16.72 1.62 9.61
CA ILE A 224 17.61 2.46 10.41
C ILE A 224 19.03 2.16 9.91
N PRO A 225 19.81 3.17 9.50
CA PRO A 225 21.21 2.95 9.16
C PRO A 225 21.94 2.29 10.33
N PRO A 226 22.87 1.36 10.04
CA PRO A 226 23.67 0.72 11.08
C PRO A 226 24.51 1.72 11.88
#